data_1b0f75c2c7011ab37023bb668878457f
#
_entry.id   1b0f75c2c7011ab37023bb668878457f
#
_cell.length_a   1.000
_cell.length_b   1.000
_cell.length_c   1.000
_cell.angle_alpha   90.00
_cell.angle_beta   90.00
_cell.angle_gamma   90.00
#
_symmetry.space_group_name_H-M   'P 1'
#
loop_
_entity.id
_entity.type
_entity.pdbx_description
1 polymer ?
#
loop_
_entity_poly.entity_id
_entity_poly.type
_entity_poly.pdbx_seq_one_letter_code
_entity_poly.pdbx_strand_id
1 'polypeptide(L)'
;FLYKFLNDKFLYEVQQADEKLKDSENVEQALNDMSEEDYEMLLMLLPPATAKLKREHFISYLFNHKNDEKFNALFDSTLWDISNTNLDVFSVSTGSGDKIRLFDQNLSQNVTESNRRSDFCKAMIDKLVTFSFAEAFSQKYDFFATIFEYLIKDYNKDFGKYAEYYTPHSIASIIARI
;
A
#
# COMPACT_ATOMS: atom_id res chain seq x y z
N PHE A 1 5.77 -0.91 -3.31
CA PHE A 1 4.60 -1.18 -4.14
C PHE A 1 3.32 -1.25 -3.31
N LEU A 2 3.20 -2.19 -2.36
CA LEU A 2 2.01 -2.40 -1.55
C LEU A 2 1.58 -1.13 -0.80
N TYR A 3 2.52 -0.40 -0.20
CA TYR A 3 2.23 0.88 0.46
C TYR A 3 1.58 1.89 -0.49
N LYS A 4 2.12 2.05 -1.70
CA LYS A 4 1.53 2.93 -2.72
C LYS A 4 0.11 2.50 -3.10
N PHE A 5 -0.09 1.20 -3.28
CA PHE A 5 -1.43 0.68 -3.57
C PHE A 5 -2.43 0.98 -2.45
N LEU A 6 -2.04 0.77 -1.17
CA LEU A 6 -2.91 1.07 -0.03
C LEU A 6 -3.24 2.56 0.05
N ASN A 7 -2.25 3.43 -0.16
CA ASN A 7 -2.43 4.88 -0.19
C ASN A 7 -3.43 5.29 -1.27
N ASP A 8 -3.21 4.87 -2.51
CA ASP A 8 -4.05 5.27 -3.62
C ASP A 8 -5.45 4.64 -3.54
N LYS A 9 -5.55 3.40 -3.07
CA LYS A 9 -6.84 2.74 -2.85
C LYS A 9 -7.65 3.45 -1.77
N PHE A 10 -7.01 3.85 -0.67
CA PHE A 10 -7.64 4.64 0.38
C PHE A 10 -8.19 5.96 -0.18
N LEU A 11 -7.37 6.72 -0.90
CA LEU A 11 -7.79 8.00 -1.50
C LEU A 11 -8.96 7.81 -2.50
N TYR A 12 -8.92 6.76 -3.29
CA TYR A 12 -10.03 6.40 -4.19
C TYR A 12 -11.31 6.09 -3.41
N GLU A 13 -11.24 5.27 -2.36
CA GLU A 13 -12.42 4.86 -1.59
C GLU A 13 -13.04 6.04 -0.80
N VAL A 14 -12.23 6.90 -0.20
CA VAL A 14 -12.76 8.09 0.49
C VAL A 14 -13.44 9.05 -0.47
N GLN A 15 -12.92 9.18 -1.68
CA GLN A 15 -13.54 9.99 -2.74
C GLN A 15 -14.89 9.41 -3.21
N GLN A 16 -15.06 8.08 -3.15
CA GLN A 16 -16.34 7.45 -3.45
C GLN A 16 -17.34 7.54 -2.29
N ALA A 17 -16.85 7.55 -1.04
CA ALA A 17 -17.66 7.51 0.16
C ALA A 17 -18.27 8.87 0.54
N ASP A 18 -17.60 9.97 0.22
CA ASP A 18 -18.06 11.33 0.55
C ASP A 18 -18.33 12.15 -0.72
N GLU A 19 -19.57 12.62 -0.86
CA GLU A 19 -20.00 13.44 -2.02
C GLU A 19 -19.20 14.74 -2.16
N LYS A 20 -18.73 15.32 -1.05
CA LYS A 20 -17.91 16.54 -1.07
C LYS A 20 -16.52 16.31 -1.63
N LEU A 21 -16.02 15.06 -1.55
CA LEU A 21 -14.70 14.68 -2.06
C LEU A 21 -14.72 14.23 -3.52
N LYS A 22 -15.90 13.88 -4.07
CA LYS A 22 -16.02 13.38 -5.46
C LYS A 22 -15.47 14.35 -6.49
N ASP A 23 -15.73 15.63 -6.30
CA ASP A 23 -15.33 16.69 -7.23
C ASP A 23 -14.03 17.40 -6.78
N SER A 24 -13.36 16.89 -5.75
CA SER A 24 -12.12 17.48 -5.24
C SER A 24 -10.96 17.19 -6.19
N GLU A 25 -10.30 18.23 -6.67
CA GLU A 25 -9.07 18.12 -7.46
C GLU A 25 -7.89 17.59 -6.62
N ASN A 26 -7.91 17.84 -5.30
CA ASN A 26 -6.90 17.38 -4.36
C ASN A 26 -7.54 16.78 -3.10
N VAL A 27 -7.81 15.48 -3.16
CA VAL A 27 -8.44 14.73 -2.06
C VAL A 27 -7.58 14.76 -0.79
N GLU A 28 -6.27 14.64 -0.90
CA GLU A 28 -5.37 14.66 0.27
C GLU A 28 -5.42 16.01 1.00
N GLN A 29 -5.48 17.12 0.26
CA GLN A 29 -5.62 18.45 0.87
C GLN A 29 -6.96 18.56 1.59
N ALA A 30 -8.05 18.14 0.97
CA ALA A 30 -9.37 18.17 1.58
C ALA A 30 -9.42 17.31 2.87
N LEU A 31 -8.76 16.16 2.89
CA LEU A 31 -8.64 15.32 4.08
C LEU A 31 -7.79 15.97 5.17
N ASN A 32 -6.74 16.69 4.81
CA ASN A 32 -5.89 17.42 5.77
C ASN A 32 -6.63 18.60 6.41
N ASP A 33 -7.52 19.25 5.67
CA ASP A 33 -8.32 20.39 6.14
C ASP A 33 -9.58 19.96 6.92
N MET A 34 -9.94 18.69 6.90
CA MET A 34 -11.08 18.12 7.59
C MET A 34 -10.87 18.07 9.12
N SER A 35 -11.92 18.28 9.90
CA SER A 35 -11.85 18.07 11.35
C SER A 35 -11.53 16.61 11.70
N GLU A 36 -11.02 16.35 12.91
CA GLU A 36 -10.72 14.99 13.35
C GLU A 36 -12.00 14.15 13.45
N GLU A 37 -13.09 14.74 13.94
CA GLU A 37 -14.39 14.07 14.08
C GLU A 37 -14.95 13.65 12.71
N ASP A 38 -14.87 14.55 11.72
CA ASP A 38 -15.33 14.24 10.34
C ASP A 38 -14.45 13.19 9.69
N TYR A 39 -13.14 13.24 9.94
CA TYR A 39 -12.21 12.24 9.41
C TYR A 39 -12.49 10.85 9.99
N GLU A 40 -12.72 10.73 11.29
CA GLU A 40 -13.09 9.47 11.95
C GLU A 40 -14.42 8.94 11.41
N MET A 41 -15.43 9.81 11.23
CA MET A 41 -16.70 9.41 10.62
C MET A 41 -16.51 8.90 9.19
N LEU A 42 -15.68 9.56 8.39
CA LEU A 42 -15.35 9.11 7.04
C LEU A 42 -14.72 7.72 7.04
N LEU A 43 -13.77 7.45 7.96
CA LEU A 43 -13.15 6.13 8.10
C LEU A 43 -14.16 5.01 8.42
N MET A 44 -15.27 5.34 9.09
CA MET A 44 -16.34 4.37 9.38
C MET A 44 -17.23 4.05 8.16
N LEU A 45 -17.27 4.94 7.17
CA LEU A 45 -18.03 4.75 5.92
C LEU A 45 -17.30 3.88 4.90
N LEU A 46 -15.99 3.68 5.09
CA LEU A 46 -15.18 2.91 4.14
C LEU A 46 -15.54 1.43 4.15
N PRO A 47 -15.42 0.75 3.00
CA PRO A 47 -15.56 -0.71 2.94
C PRO A 47 -14.64 -1.41 3.96
N PRO A 48 -15.12 -2.47 4.64
CA PRO A 48 -14.34 -3.16 5.68
C PRO A 48 -12.97 -3.69 5.21
N ALA A 49 -12.81 -3.94 3.91
CA ALA A 49 -11.56 -4.41 3.31
C ALA A 49 -10.61 -3.26 2.92
N THR A 50 -11.01 -2.00 3.11
CA THR A 50 -10.15 -0.85 2.81
C THR A 50 -9.22 -0.57 3.99
N ALA A 51 -7.92 -0.41 3.70
CA ALA A 51 -6.96 0.02 4.72
C ALA A 51 -7.34 1.40 5.26
N LYS A 52 -7.39 1.53 6.58
CA LYS A 52 -7.57 2.82 7.25
C LYS A 52 -6.21 3.48 7.38
N LEU A 53 -6.08 4.68 6.84
CA LEU A 53 -4.85 5.46 6.93
C LEU A 53 -5.09 6.70 7.80
N LYS A 54 -4.07 7.15 8.51
CA LYS A 54 -4.00 8.45 9.15
C LYS A 54 -3.37 9.44 8.16
N ARG A 55 -3.47 10.74 8.41
CA ARG A 55 -2.90 11.78 7.54
C ARG A 55 -1.37 11.67 7.41
N GLU A 56 -0.69 11.33 8.50
CA GLU A 56 0.75 11.08 8.52
C GLU A 56 1.17 9.79 7.78
N HIS A 57 0.21 8.96 7.39
CA HIS A 57 0.47 7.77 6.57
C HIS A 57 0.48 8.07 5.06
N PHE A 58 0.11 9.27 4.62
CA PHE A 58 0.10 9.59 3.20
C PHE A 58 1.52 9.66 2.64
N ILE A 59 1.68 9.19 1.41
CA ILE A 59 2.97 9.25 0.71
C ILE A 59 3.43 10.70 0.53
N SER A 60 2.49 11.63 0.31
CA SER A 60 2.76 13.06 0.24
C SER A 60 3.32 13.61 1.56
N TYR A 61 2.81 13.13 2.71
CA TYR A 61 3.35 13.50 4.01
C TYR A 61 4.82 13.09 4.14
N LEU A 62 5.15 11.84 3.85
CA LEU A 62 6.53 11.36 3.86
C LEU A 62 7.41 12.10 2.85
N PHE A 63 6.89 12.41 1.67
CA PHE A 63 7.62 13.17 0.66
C PHE A 63 7.99 14.58 1.16
N ASN A 64 7.08 15.25 1.84
CA ASN A 64 7.32 16.58 2.41
C ASN A 64 8.33 16.55 3.57
N HIS A 65 8.42 15.42 4.29
CA HIS A 65 9.34 15.22 5.43
C HIS A 65 10.63 14.47 5.06
N LYS A 66 10.86 14.18 3.78
CA LYS A 66 12.01 13.35 3.34
C LYS A 66 13.38 13.92 3.68
N ASN A 67 13.46 15.24 3.94
CA ASN A 67 14.71 15.89 4.31
C ASN A 67 14.93 15.99 5.82
N ASP A 68 13.99 15.48 6.63
CA ASP A 68 14.12 15.47 8.07
C ASP A 68 15.25 14.53 8.53
N GLU A 69 15.84 14.88 9.65
CA GLU A 69 16.84 14.00 10.28
C GLU A 69 16.19 12.65 10.62
N LYS A 70 16.90 11.56 10.33
CA LYS A 70 16.41 10.18 10.57
C LYS A 70 15.16 9.81 9.77
N PHE A 71 15.03 10.29 8.55
CA PHE A 71 13.89 9.97 7.69
C PHE A 71 13.63 8.47 7.54
N ASN A 72 14.67 7.64 7.56
CA ASN A 72 14.53 6.18 7.57
C ASN A 72 13.72 5.66 8.77
N ALA A 73 13.86 6.27 9.95
CA ALA A 73 13.08 5.89 11.13
C ALA A 73 11.61 6.30 10.98
N LEU A 74 11.35 7.50 10.45
CA LEU A 74 9.99 7.95 10.12
C LEU A 74 9.33 7.01 9.12
N PHE A 75 10.04 6.66 8.05
CA PHE A 75 9.54 5.74 7.01
C PHE A 75 9.16 4.36 7.58
N ASP A 76 10.07 3.74 8.34
CA ASP A 76 9.83 2.42 8.93
C ASP A 76 8.69 2.47 9.97
N SER A 77 8.63 3.52 10.81
CA SER A 77 7.57 3.66 11.80
C SER A 77 6.20 3.90 11.17
N THR A 78 6.12 4.60 10.04
CA THR A 78 4.89 4.78 9.27
C THR A 78 4.36 3.45 8.75
N LEU A 79 5.20 2.62 8.15
CA LEU A 79 4.79 1.28 7.67
C LEU A 79 4.32 0.39 8.82
N TRP A 80 5.01 0.45 9.96
CA TRP A 80 4.64 -0.29 11.15
C TRP A 80 3.29 0.17 11.72
N ASP A 81 3.04 1.48 11.78
CA ASP A 81 1.78 2.04 12.28
C ASP A 81 0.61 1.71 11.34
N ILE A 82 0.80 1.79 10.02
CA ILE A 82 -0.18 1.31 9.04
C ILE A 82 -0.57 -0.15 9.32
N SER A 83 0.42 -1.02 9.58
CA SER A 83 0.17 -2.43 9.88
C SER A 83 -0.63 -2.63 11.17
N ASN A 84 -0.31 -1.88 12.22
CA ASN A 84 -1.01 -1.99 13.49
C ASN A 84 -2.44 -1.44 13.42
N THR A 85 -2.64 -0.30 12.76
CA THR A 85 -3.96 0.30 12.55
C THR A 85 -4.90 -0.64 11.81
N ASN A 86 -4.34 -1.50 10.95
CA ASN A 86 -5.10 -2.40 10.07
C ASN A 86 -4.93 -3.89 10.43
N LEU A 87 -4.51 -4.20 11.64
CA LEU A 87 -4.21 -5.57 12.07
C LEU A 87 -5.41 -6.52 11.94
N ASP A 88 -6.62 -6.02 12.16
CA ASP A 88 -7.84 -6.84 12.09
C ASP A 88 -8.27 -7.14 10.65
N VAL A 89 -7.86 -6.33 9.70
CA VAL A 89 -8.22 -6.48 8.28
C VAL A 89 -7.16 -7.26 7.51
N PHE A 90 -5.88 -6.98 7.75
CA PHE A 90 -4.77 -7.48 6.93
C PHE A 90 -3.79 -8.37 7.68
N SER A 91 -4.18 -8.99 8.78
CA SER A 91 -3.33 -9.97 9.43
C SER A 91 -3.68 -11.40 9.00
N VAL A 92 -2.67 -12.24 8.91
CA VAL A 92 -2.82 -13.68 8.75
C VAL A 92 -2.51 -14.35 10.09
N SER A 93 -3.44 -15.16 10.59
CA SER A 93 -3.17 -15.94 11.80
C SER A 93 -2.29 -17.14 11.47
N THR A 94 -1.20 -17.31 12.21
CA THR A 94 -0.37 -18.51 12.15
C THR A 94 -1.06 -19.67 12.86
N GLY A 95 -0.58 -20.90 12.65
CA GLY A 95 -1.06 -22.08 13.37
C GLY A 95 -0.86 -21.99 14.89
N SER A 96 0.03 -21.12 15.39
CA SER A 96 0.25 -20.80 16.82
C SER A 96 -0.69 -19.72 17.36
N GLY A 97 -1.51 -19.12 16.52
CA GLY A 97 -2.43 -18.02 16.90
C GLY A 97 -1.83 -16.62 16.82
N ASP A 98 -0.56 -16.50 16.45
CA ASP A 98 0.07 -15.20 16.24
C ASP A 98 -0.42 -14.55 14.94
N LYS A 99 -0.58 -13.22 14.96
CA LYS A 99 -0.96 -12.45 13.78
C LYS A 99 0.29 -11.93 13.05
N ILE A 100 0.47 -12.34 11.79
CA ILE A 100 1.50 -11.76 10.91
C ILE A 100 0.99 -10.42 10.38
N ARG A 101 1.79 -9.37 10.56
CA ARG A 101 1.48 -8.01 10.10
C ARG A 101 1.77 -7.86 8.61
N LEU A 102 1.12 -6.88 8.00
CA LEU A 102 1.32 -6.52 6.60
C LEU A 102 2.75 -6.04 6.31
N PHE A 103 3.29 -5.19 7.20
CA PHE A 103 4.68 -4.76 7.21
C PHE A 103 5.28 -5.14 8.56
N ASP A 104 6.00 -6.25 8.60
CA ASP A 104 6.58 -6.82 9.83
C ASP A 104 8.07 -6.54 10.00
N GLN A 105 8.69 -5.93 8.98
CA GLN A 105 10.11 -5.64 8.94
C GLN A 105 10.39 -4.16 8.69
N ASN A 106 11.47 -3.66 9.30
CA ASN A 106 12.01 -2.35 8.99
C ASN A 106 12.76 -2.39 7.67
N LEU A 107 12.14 -1.87 6.60
CA LEU A 107 12.72 -1.95 5.25
C LEU A 107 14.08 -1.26 5.13
N SER A 108 14.29 -0.18 5.90
CA SER A 108 15.57 0.54 5.89
C SER A 108 16.75 -0.32 6.37
N GLN A 109 16.48 -1.33 7.22
CA GLN A 109 17.53 -2.22 7.75
C GLN A 109 18.10 -3.18 6.70
N ASN A 110 17.42 -3.38 5.57
CA ASN A 110 17.98 -4.13 4.44
C ASN A 110 19.19 -3.44 3.81
N VAL A 111 19.38 -2.14 4.09
CA VAL A 111 20.60 -1.40 3.73
C VAL A 111 21.61 -1.56 4.84
N THR A 112 22.70 -2.28 4.55
CA THR A 112 23.75 -2.61 5.52
C THR A 112 24.41 -1.34 6.09
N GLU A 113 24.71 -0.37 5.22
CA GLU A 113 25.34 0.89 5.58
C GLU A 113 24.33 1.85 6.21
N SER A 114 24.40 2.06 7.52
CA SER A 114 23.43 2.88 8.27
C SER A 114 23.30 4.32 7.77
N ASN A 115 24.40 4.92 7.30
CA ASN A 115 24.44 6.27 6.76
C ASN A 115 23.69 6.41 5.41
N ARG A 116 23.43 5.31 4.69
CA ARG A 116 22.72 5.29 3.40
C ARG A 116 21.24 4.95 3.54
N ARG A 117 20.76 4.59 4.72
CA ARG A 117 19.37 4.17 4.95
C ARG A 117 18.36 5.26 4.63
N SER A 118 18.61 6.49 5.07
CA SER A 118 17.76 7.63 4.76
C SER A 118 17.70 7.91 3.26
N ASP A 119 18.85 7.86 2.56
CA ASP A 119 18.89 8.09 1.12
C ASP A 119 18.14 7.01 0.34
N PHE A 120 18.21 5.77 0.79
CA PHE A 120 17.42 4.67 0.23
C PHE A 120 15.92 4.93 0.40
N CYS A 121 15.44 5.30 1.59
CA CYS A 121 14.04 5.61 1.84
C CYS A 121 13.57 6.83 1.04
N LYS A 122 14.41 7.88 0.91
CA LYS A 122 14.14 9.05 0.05
C LYS A 122 13.93 8.64 -1.40
N ALA A 123 14.86 7.84 -1.94
CA ALA A 123 14.76 7.36 -3.32
C ALA A 123 13.49 6.53 -3.56
N MET A 124 13.07 5.73 -2.57
CA MET A 124 11.80 5.00 -2.65
C MET A 124 10.61 5.95 -2.70
N ILE A 125 10.51 6.91 -1.79
CA ILE A 125 9.39 7.88 -1.75
C ILE A 125 9.38 8.72 -3.04
N ASP A 126 10.54 9.19 -3.52
CA ASP A 126 10.65 9.94 -4.78
C ASP A 126 10.08 9.13 -5.97
N LYS A 127 10.23 7.80 -5.96
CA LYS A 127 9.62 6.94 -6.99
C LYS A 127 8.12 6.76 -6.77
N LEU A 128 7.66 6.60 -5.52
CA LEU A 128 6.25 6.35 -5.23
C LEU A 128 5.34 7.54 -5.59
N VAL A 129 5.84 8.78 -5.57
CA VAL A 129 5.07 9.97 -5.96
C VAL A 129 4.97 10.15 -7.48
N THR A 130 5.74 9.43 -8.29
CA THR A 130 5.79 9.63 -9.75
C THR A 130 4.66 8.92 -10.52
N PHE A 131 3.89 8.06 -9.87
CA PHE A 131 2.81 7.31 -10.51
C PHE A 131 1.60 7.16 -9.59
N SER A 132 0.45 6.81 -10.17
CA SER A 132 -0.80 6.56 -9.44
C SER A 132 -1.46 5.27 -9.93
N PHE A 133 -2.14 4.58 -9.01
CA PHE A 133 -3.00 3.43 -9.32
C PHE A 133 -4.48 3.80 -9.48
N ALA A 134 -4.85 5.08 -9.38
CA ALA A 134 -6.25 5.52 -9.38
C ALA A 134 -7.04 5.00 -10.61
N GLU A 135 -6.43 5.03 -11.80
CA GLU A 135 -7.07 4.52 -13.02
C GLU A 135 -7.33 3.01 -12.97
N ALA A 136 -6.47 2.24 -12.31
CA ALA A 136 -6.64 0.79 -12.18
C ALA A 136 -7.85 0.42 -11.32
N PHE A 137 -8.24 1.25 -10.35
CA PHE A 137 -9.39 0.99 -9.48
C PHE A 137 -10.74 1.19 -10.17
N SER A 138 -10.81 2.03 -11.19
CA SER A 138 -12.01 2.22 -12.01
C SER A 138 -12.28 1.04 -12.95
N GLN A 139 -11.26 0.24 -13.25
CA GLN A 139 -11.37 -0.94 -14.10
C GLN A 139 -11.72 -2.15 -13.23
N LYS A 140 -12.74 -2.94 -13.64
CA LYS A 140 -13.12 -4.21 -12.99
C LYS A 140 -12.07 -5.32 -13.29
N TYR A 141 -10.84 -5.08 -12.91
CA TYR A 141 -9.69 -5.87 -13.28
C TYR A 141 -8.88 -6.20 -12.02
N ASP A 142 -8.53 -7.47 -11.84
CA ASP A 142 -7.71 -7.88 -10.71
C ASP A 142 -6.25 -7.48 -10.95
N PHE A 143 -5.99 -6.21 -10.64
CA PHE A 143 -4.68 -5.59 -10.79
C PHE A 143 -3.61 -6.27 -9.93
N PHE A 144 -3.98 -6.75 -8.73
CA PHE A 144 -3.05 -7.48 -7.86
C PHE A 144 -2.60 -8.79 -8.46
N ALA A 145 -3.54 -9.58 -9.00
CA ALA A 145 -3.20 -10.83 -9.65
C ALA A 145 -2.20 -10.62 -10.80
N THR A 146 -2.40 -9.61 -11.61
CA THR A 146 -1.51 -9.32 -12.75
C THR A 146 -0.10 -8.90 -12.30
N ILE A 147 0.00 -8.09 -11.25
CA ILE A 147 1.33 -7.72 -10.72
C ILE A 147 2.01 -8.92 -10.08
N PHE A 148 1.27 -9.72 -9.34
CA PHE A 148 1.81 -10.96 -8.77
C PHE A 148 2.33 -11.90 -9.85
N GLU A 149 1.55 -12.11 -10.92
CA GLU A 149 1.99 -12.91 -12.07
C GLU A 149 3.26 -12.33 -12.72
N TYR A 150 3.34 -11.00 -12.86
CA TYR A 150 4.51 -10.34 -13.41
C TYR A 150 5.75 -10.55 -12.52
N LEU A 151 5.62 -10.33 -11.20
CA LEU A 151 6.72 -10.50 -10.26
C LEU A 151 7.22 -11.95 -10.19
N ILE A 152 6.31 -12.92 -10.18
CA ILE A 152 6.66 -14.34 -10.19
C ILE A 152 7.35 -14.72 -11.50
N LYS A 153 6.86 -14.22 -12.62
CA LYS A 153 7.46 -14.47 -13.94
C LYS A 153 8.88 -13.89 -14.05
N ASP A 154 9.09 -12.71 -13.48
CA ASP A 154 10.41 -12.05 -13.47
C ASP A 154 11.37 -12.77 -12.52
N TYR A 155 10.92 -13.13 -11.32
CA TYR A 155 11.65 -13.95 -10.36
C TYR A 155 12.08 -15.31 -10.95
N ASN A 156 11.19 -15.96 -11.69
CA ASN A 156 11.46 -17.24 -12.32
C ASN A 156 12.50 -17.18 -13.46
N LYS A 157 12.66 -16.03 -14.13
CA LYS A 157 13.71 -15.83 -15.14
C LYS A 157 15.10 -15.81 -14.51
N ASP A 158 15.23 -15.19 -13.34
CA ASP A 158 16.52 -15.00 -12.69
C ASP A 158 16.97 -16.22 -11.87
N PHE A 159 16.04 -17.02 -11.34
CA PHE A 159 16.30 -18.12 -10.40
C PHE A 159 15.95 -19.53 -10.93
N GLY A 160 15.78 -19.72 -12.19
CA GLY A 160 15.48 -20.89 -13.05
C GLY A 160 15.47 -22.34 -12.51
N LYS A 161 15.69 -22.60 -11.21
CA LYS A 161 15.68 -23.94 -10.60
C LYS A 161 14.56 -24.17 -9.59
N TYR A 162 13.82 -23.12 -9.17
CA TYR A 162 12.78 -23.19 -8.14
C TYR A 162 11.47 -22.56 -8.60
N ALA A 163 11.23 -22.59 -9.94
CA ALA A 163 10.07 -22.00 -10.54
C ALA A 163 8.79 -22.66 -10.05
N GLU A 164 8.03 -21.95 -9.21
CA GLU A 164 6.61 -22.23 -9.04
C GLU A 164 5.90 -21.87 -10.34
N TYR A 165 5.35 -22.85 -11.02
CA TYR A 165 4.61 -22.64 -12.27
C TYR A 165 3.17 -22.32 -11.94
N TYR A 166 2.78 -21.08 -12.24
CA TYR A 166 1.38 -20.68 -12.17
C TYR A 166 0.62 -21.23 -13.37
N THR A 167 -0.59 -21.71 -13.11
CA THR A 167 -1.52 -22.07 -14.19
C THR A 167 -1.86 -20.80 -14.97
N PRO A 168 -1.59 -20.72 -16.28
CA PRO A 168 -1.93 -19.54 -17.09
C PRO A 168 -3.40 -19.15 -16.89
N HIS A 169 -3.68 -17.85 -16.80
CA HIS A 169 -5.02 -17.33 -16.56
C HIS A 169 -6.06 -17.85 -17.56
N SER A 170 -5.68 -18.03 -18.83
CA SER A 170 -6.54 -18.62 -19.86
C SER A 170 -6.98 -20.05 -19.52
N ILE A 171 -6.08 -20.88 -18.98
CA ILE A 171 -6.39 -22.26 -18.58
C ILE A 171 -7.27 -22.26 -17.31
N ALA A 172 -6.90 -21.46 -16.32
CA ALA A 172 -7.70 -21.31 -15.10
C ALA A 172 -9.14 -20.82 -15.40
N SER A 173 -9.28 -19.89 -16.33
CA SER A 173 -10.60 -19.39 -16.77
C SER A 173 -11.43 -20.45 -17.49
N ILE A 174 -10.80 -21.33 -18.27
CA ILE A 174 -11.50 -22.45 -18.92
C ILE A 174 -11.99 -23.45 -17.86
N ILE A 175 -11.14 -23.82 -16.92
CA ILE A 175 -11.49 -24.75 -15.84
C ILE A 175 -12.63 -24.21 -14.98
N ALA A 176 -12.63 -22.90 -14.68
CA ALA A 176 -13.68 -22.27 -13.87
C ALA A 176 -15.06 -22.14 -14.58
N ARG A 177 -15.11 -22.37 -15.90
CA ARG A 177 -16.35 -22.29 -16.71
C ARG A 177 -16.97 -23.65 -17.05
N ILE A 178 -16.29 -24.74 -16.72
CA ILE A 178 -16.76 -26.12 -16.84
C ILE A 178 -17.46 -26.53 -15.54
#